data_72cc8e123ccd0a510ba429f9d686041a
#
_entry.id   72cc8e123ccd0a510ba429f9d686041a
#
_cell.length_a   1.000
_cell.length_b   1.000
_cell.length_c   1.000
_cell.angle_alpha   90.00
_cell.angle_beta   90.00
_cell.angle_gamma   90.00
#
_symmetry.space_group_name_H-M   'P 1'
#
loop_
_entity.id
_entity.type
_entity.pdbx_description
1 polymer ?
#
loop_
_entity_poly.entity_id
_entity_poly.type
_entity_poly.pdbx_seq_one_letter_code
_entity_poly.pdbx_strand_id
1 'polypeptide(L)'
;MVTGVELIEFARKMIGIRKGFDSSSFIQYVYKQIDIQIPGDIKNLLNEGKEVEDMNKLQLGDLIFPSEDNVSLYAGNGKIIFIPKSGEFITMLNKSKIYKVRRILEDELNEQDIDNTSEEDFTDLFNKIPEISFGDFNLKEKSTCLHKTGRNFEFLVGDFNDSGNADIYCIKKNGTESHKTEVHILNGENGYENFLHQSETALHETDGFWQFCLGDYNNDCYNDLYCIHRQNTESHKTEVHIISGISKFQNFIAHIPTKLPETDENWKFCLGDFNGDDYLDLYCIHKNNTDTGFVELTILGGKSNFQKIIYNIATIMTKKGEDWDFGISGKNLVCINKNGNKSNSTEVIILDGSKNFKEYLIESDTKLQQTKKDFAFYVYEDTLFAFYKRGRSKCTEVNEIKIKL
;
A
#
# COMPACT_ATOMS: atom_id res chain seq x y z
N MET A 1 -21.68 23.06 -24.75
CA MET A 1 -22.08 23.27 -23.34
C MET A 1 -21.19 22.40 -22.51
N VAL A 2 -20.53 22.94 -21.51
CA VAL A 2 -19.58 22.16 -20.70
C VAL A 2 -20.39 21.40 -19.66
N THR A 3 -20.14 20.11 -19.55
CA THR A 3 -20.91 19.20 -18.69
C THR A 3 -20.22 18.96 -17.34
N GLY A 4 -20.99 18.57 -16.34
CA GLY A 4 -20.46 18.11 -15.06
C GLY A 4 -19.52 16.92 -15.21
N VAL A 5 -19.68 16.12 -16.26
CA VAL A 5 -18.80 14.99 -16.60
C VAL A 5 -17.38 15.46 -16.92
N GLU A 6 -17.23 16.45 -17.82
CA GLU A 6 -15.92 17.00 -18.21
C GLU A 6 -15.19 17.62 -17.01
N LEU A 7 -15.93 18.33 -16.14
CA LEU A 7 -15.42 18.89 -14.90
C LEU A 7 -14.83 17.80 -13.98
N ILE A 8 -15.58 16.73 -13.78
CA ILE A 8 -15.19 15.62 -12.91
C ILE A 8 -14.03 14.81 -13.52
N GLU A 9 -14.02 14.58 -14.81
CA GLU A 9 -12.88 13.93 -15.49
C GLU A 9 -11.58 14.72 -15.31
N PHE A 10 -11.67 16.05 -15.42
CA PHE A 10 -10.50 16.90 -15.17
C PHE A 10 -10.07 16.84 -13.71
N ALA A 11 -11.01 16.96 -12.75
CA ALA A 11 -10.72 16.86 -11.33
C ALA A 11 -10.07 15.53 -10.94
N ARG A 12 -10.49 14.42 -11.55
CA ARG A 12 -9.92 13.08 -11.35
C ARG A 12 -8.47 12.96 -11.78
N LYS A 13 -8.09 13.57 -12.90
CA LYS A 13 -6.69 13.61 -13.36
C LYS A 13 -5.77 14.34 -12.37
N MET A 14 -6.36 15.11 -11.46
CA MET A 14 -5.63 15.84 -10.41
C MET A 14 -5.49 15.05 -9.10
N ILE A 15 -6.17 13.91 -8.95
CA ILE A 15 -6.06 13.09 -7.74
C ILE A 15 -4.60 12.65 -7.57
N GLY A 16 -4.08 12.81 -6.35
CA GLY A 16 -2.69 12.49 -6.02
C GLY A 16 -1.66 13.55 -6.43
N ILE A 17 -2.08 14.66 -7.05
CA ILE A 17 -1.18 15.76 -7.41
C ILE A 17 -1.10 16.75 -6.26
N ARG A 18 0.13 17.08 -5.82
CA ARG A 18 0.40 18.14 -4.85
C ARG A 18 0.72 19.45 -5.60
N LYS A 19 -0.19 20.43 -5.52
CA LYS A 19 0.02 21.76 -6.13
C LYS A 19 -0.08 22.94 -5.16
N GLY A 20 -0.08 22.68 -3.84
CA GLY A 20 -0.22 23.70 -2.83
C GLY A 20 -1.60 24.35 -2.81
N PHE A 21 -2.63 23.68 -3.32
CA PHE A 21 -4.02 24.11 -3.23
C PHE A 21 -4.56 23.93 -1.81
N ASP A 22 -5.43 24.82 -1.37
CA ASP A 22 -6.46 24.55 -0.39
C ASP A 22 -7.76 24.07 -1.10
N SER A 23 -8.79 23.73 -0.34
CA SER A 23 -10.02 23.19 -0.91
C SER A 23 -10.71 24.17 -1.87
N SER A 24 -10.72 25.47 -1.59
CA SER A 24 -11.37 26.48 -2.45
C SER A 24 -10.57 26.79 -3.70
N SER A 25 -9.25 26.95 -3.58
CA SER A 25 -8.39 27.21 -4.73
C SER A 25 -8.32 26.02 -5.70
N PHE A 26 -8.44 24.80 -5.19
CA PHE A 26 -8.59 23.63 -6.04
C PHE A 26 -9.89 23.67 -6.85
N ILE A 27 -11.03 23.93 -6.21
CA ILE A 27 -12.32 24.05 -6.88
C ILE A 27 -12.28 25.15 -7.94
N GLN A 28 -11.75 26.33 -7.60
CA GLN A 28 -11.57 27.43 -8.56
C GLN A 28 -10.71 27.00 -9.76
N TYR A 29 -9.60 26.31 -9.50
CA TYR A 29 -8.71 25.82 -10.56
C TYR A 29 -9.41 24.85 -11.51
N VAL A 30 -10.20 23.89 -10.98
CA VAL A 30 -10.91 22.89 -11.79
C VAL A 30 -11.97 23.56 -12.66
N TYR A 31 -12.79 24.45 -12.11
CA TYR A 31 -13.79 25.18 -12.89
C TYR A 31 -13.18 26.07 -13.98
N LYS A 32 -12.02 26.67 -13.70
CA LYS A 32 -11.28 27.46 -14.69
C LYS A 32 -10.84 26.64 -15.91
N GLN A 33 -10.63 25.32 -15.75
CA GLN A 33 -10.23 24.46 -16.90
C GLN A 33 -11.38 24.23 -17.89
N ILE A 34 -12.59 24.55 -17.49
CA ILE A 34 -13.80 24.49 -18.30
C ILE A 34 -14.34 25.90 -18.61
N ASP A 35 -13.47 26.90 -18.55
CA ASP A 35 -13.78 28.32 -18.82
C ASP A 35 -14.87 28.95 -17.91
N ILE A 36 -15.12 28.38 -16.72
CA ILE A 36 -16.04 28.92 -15.72
C ILE A 36 -15.24 29.59 -14.61
N GLN A 37 -15.53 30.86 -14.35
CA GLN A 37 -14.90 31.62 -13.27
C GLN A 37 -15.82 31.60 -12.03
N ILE A 38 -15.26 31.12 -10.91
CA ILE A 38 -15.93 31.12 -9.60
C ILE A 38 -15.04 31.77 -8.55
N PRO A 39 -15.60 32.22 -7.40
CA PRO A 39 -14.80 32.74 -6.29
C PRO A 39 -13.72 31.79 -5.80
N GLY A 40 -12.58 32.33 -5.38
CA GLY A 40 -11.46 31.52 -4.85
C GLY A 40 -11.49 31.37 -3.33
N ASP A 41 -12.50 31.86 -2.65
CA ASP A 41 -12.65 31.73 -1.20
C ASP A 41 -13.98 31.08 -0.82
N ILE A 42 -13.99 30.35 0.28
CA ILE A 42 -15.12 29.52 0.70
C ILE A 42 -16.36 30.36 1.04
N LYS A 43 -16.19 31.56 1.63
CA LYS A 43 -17.33 32.41 2.03
C LYS A 43 -18.17 32.84 0.83
N ASN A 44 -17.52 33.18 -0.26
CA ASN A 44 -18.19 33.55 -1.49
C ASN A 44 -18.73 32.32 -2.22
N LEU A 45 -17.99 31.19 -2.24
CA LEU A 45 -18.45 29.92 -2.81
C LEU A 45 -19.72 29.40 -2.13
N LEU A 46 -19.89 29.59 -0.82
CA LEU A 46 -21.11 29.23 -0.07
C LEU A 46 -22.39 29.91 -0.58
N ASN A 47 -22.23 31.02 -1.29
CA ASN A 47 -23.35 31.83 -1.83
C ASN A 47 -23.42 31.79 -3.36
N GLU A 48 -22.48 31.09 -4.01
CA GLU A 48 -22.41 30.98 -5.47
C GLU A 48 -23.43 29.96 -6.00
N GLY A 49 -23.99 30.21 -7.18
CA GLY A 49 -24.94 29.30 -7.85
C GLY A 49 -26.24 29.06 -7.10
N LYS A 50 -26.94 27.97 -7.41
CA LYS A 50 -28.20 27.55 -6.79
C LYS A 50 -27.97 26.67 -5.56
N GLU A 51 -28.81 26.82 -4.54
CA GLU A 51 -28.84 25.90 -3.41
C GLU A 51 -29.57 24.59 -3.78
N VAL A 52 -28.97 23.46 -3.44
CA VAL A 52 -29.54 22.13 -3.62
C VAL A 52 -29.99 21.60 -2.27
N GLU A 53 -31.30 21.63 -2.01
CA GLU A 53 -31.90 21.19 -0.73
C GLU A 53 -32.10 19.67 -0.70
N ASP A 54 -32.46 19.05 -1.83
CA ASP A 54 -32.69 17.60 -1.95
C ASP A 54 -31.40 16.86 -2.28
N MET A 55 -30.90 16.12 -1.31
CA MET A 55 -29.65 15.35 -1.44
C MET A 55 -29.76 14.16 -2.42
N ASN A 56 -30.96 13.79 -2.84
CA ASN A 56 -31.18 12.76 -3.86
C ASN A 56 -31.08 13.33 -5.28
N LYS A 57 -31.02 14.65 -5.42
CA LYS A 57 -30.87 15.36 -6.69
C LYS A 57 -29.48 15.93 -6.92
N LEU A 58 -28.47 15.37 -6.26
CA LEU A 58 -27.09 15.77 -6.49
C LEU A 58 -26.65 15.44 -7.92
N GLN A 59 -25.97 16.37 -8.57
CA GLN A 59 -25.42 16.23 -9.92
C GLN A 59 -23.90 16.34 -9.91
N LEU A 60 -23.25 15.75 -10.91
CA LEU A 60 -21.79 15.83 -11.08
C LEU A 60 -21.35 17.29 -11.11
N GLY A 61 -20.35 17.62 -10.31
CA GLY A 61 -19.87 18.99 -10.19
C GLY A 61 -20.55 19.84 -9.12
N ASP A 62 -21.60 19.36 -8.45
CA ASP A 62 -22.14 20.09 -7.30
C ASP A 62 -21.07 20.33 -6.23
N LEU A 63 -21.03 21.53 -5.67
CA LEU A 63 -20.16 21.89 -4.57
C LEU A 63 -20.74 21.39 -3.26
N ILE A 64 -20.05 20.44 -2.63
CA ILE A 64 -20.43 19.91 -1.32
C ILE A 64 -19.60 20.58 -0.24
N PHE A 65 -20.26 21.21 0.72
CA PHE A 65 -19.64 21.82 1.89
C PHE A 65 -19.85 20.93 3.11
N PRO A 66 -18.81 20.18 3.57
CA PRO A 66 -18.93 19.38 4.81
C PRO A 66 -18.98 20.27 6.06
N SER A 67 -18.46 21.49 5.98
CA SER A 67 -18.46 22.53 7.01
C SER A 67 -18.35 23.92 6.36
N GLU A 68 -18.43 24.99 7.13
CA GLU A 68 -18.23 26.37 6.66
C GLU A 68 -16.81 26.64 6.14
N ASP A 69 -15.84 25.79 6.49
CA ASP A 69 -14.42 25.98 6.19
C ASP A 69 -13.87 25.02 5.13
N ASN A 70 -14.70 24.17 4.54
CA ASN A 70 -14.27 23.20 3.55
C ASN A 70 -15.27 23.05 2.41
N VAL A 71 -14.76 22.88 1.21
CA VAL A 71 -15.55 22.60 0.01
C VAL A 71 -14.96 21.40 -0.75
N SER A 72 -15.80 20.63 -1.38
CA SER A 72 -15.48 19.47 -2.20
C SER A 72 -16.38 19.42 -3.44
N LEU A 73 -16.02 18.59 -4.42
CA LEU A 73 -16.72 18.44 -5.66
C LEU A 73 -17.47 17.09 -5.67
N TYR A 74 -18.77 17.09 -5.94
CA TYR A 74 -19.52 15.85 -6.06
C TYR A 74 -19.15 15.10 -7.33
N ALA A 75 -18.65 13.88 -7.17
CA ALA A 75 -18.14 13.03 -8.25
C ALA A 75 -19.09 11.89 -8.66
N GLY A 76 -20.34 11.90 -8.14
CA GLY A 76 -21.33 10.84 -8.39
C GLY A 76 -21.24 9.69 -7.37
N ASN A 77 -22.28 8.85 -7.33
CA ASN A 77 -22.35 7.64 -6.48
C ASN A 77 -21.98 7.85 -5.01
N GLY A 78 -22.35 9.00 -4.44
CA GLY A 78 -22.04 9.35 -3.06
C GLY A 78 -20.57 9.73 -2.82
N LYS A 79 -19.75 9.91 -3.85
CA LYS A 79 -18.33 10.25 -3.75
C LYS A 79 -18.07 11.75 -3.94
N ILE A 80 -17.02 12.24 -3.29
CA ILE A 80 -16.56 13.63 -3.41
C ILE A 80 -15.05 13.67 -3.68
N ILE A 81 -14.61 14.65 -4.46
CA ILE A 81 -13.18 14.98 -4.66
C ILE A 81 -12.87 16.22 -3.84
N PHE A 82 -11.84 16.18 -2.99
CA PHE A 82 -11.48 17.30 -2.13
C PHE A 82 -10.00 17.30 -1.76
N ILE A 83 -9.54 18.40 -1.15
CA ILE A 83 -8.23 18.50 -0.53
C ILE A 83 -8.42 18.45 0.99
N PRO A 84 -7.82 17.46 1.68
CA PRO A 84 -7.85 17.38 3.14
C PRO A 84 -7.19 18.63 3.78
N LYS A 85 -7.54 18.92 5.04
CA LYS A 85 -6.92 20.02 5.80
C LYS A 85 -5.39 19.92 5.92
N SER A 86 -4.82 18.74 5.75
CA SER A 86 -3.37 18.55 5.67
C SER A 86 -2.75 19.16 4.41
N GLY A 87 -3.54 19.52 3.41
CA GLY A 87 -3.09 20.16 2.17
C GLY A 87 -2.18 19.30 1.31
N GLU A 88 -2.03 18.00 1.63
CA GLU A 88 -1.01 17.17 1.00
C GLU A 88 -1.41 16.66 -0.38
N PHE A 89 -2.69 16.24 -0.58
CA PHE A 89 -3.15 15.66 -1.84
C PHE A 89 -4.62 15.92 -2.12
N ILE A 90 -4.96 15.92 -3.40
CA ILE A 90 -6.33 15.83 -3.87
C ILE A 90 -6.77 14.37 -3.73
N THR A 91 -7.86 14.12 -3.01
CA THR A 91 -8.37 12.76 -2.72
C THR A 91 -9.82 12.60 -3.12
N MET A 92 -10.29 11.35 -3.25
CA MET A 92 -11.69 11.01 -3.46
C MET A 92 -12.17 10.15 -2.28
N LEU A 93 -13.25 10.58 -1.60
CA LEU A 93 -13.84 9.88 -0.46
C LEU A 93 -15.36 9.77 -0.61
N ASN A 94 -15.97 8.89 0.17
CA ASN A 94 -17.43 8.89 0.34
C ASN A 94 -17.87 10.21 0.99
N LYS A 95 -19.03 10.74 0.56
CA LYS A 95 -19.58 11.96 1.14
C LYS A 95 -19.80 11.74 2.65
N SER A 96 -19.24 12.64 3.45
CA SER A 96 -19.45 12.72 4.89
C SER A 96 -20.63 13.64 5.21
N LYS A 97 -20.70 14.20 6.42
CA LYS A 97 -21.68 15.23 6.76
C LYS A 97 -21.74 16.31 5.69
N ILE A 98 -22.96 16.68 5.28
CA ILE A 98 -23.22 17.77 4.35
C ILE A 98 -23.79 18.94 5.18
N TYR A 99 -23.09 20.08 5.14
CA TYR A 99 -23.55 21.34 5.72
C TYR A 99 -24.39 22.11 4.71
N LYS A 100 -23.91 22.20 3.46
CA LYS A 100 -24.56 22.92 2.37
C LYS A 100 -24.16 22.34 1.01
N VAL A 101 -25.02 22.52 0.01
CA VAL A 101 -24.72 22.16 -1.38
C VAL A 101 -25.04 23.35 -2.30
N ARG A 102 -24.14 23.59 -3.27
CA ARG A 102 -24.31 24.61 -4.30
C ARG A 102 -24.13 24.01 -5.69
N ARG A 103 -24.99 24.35 -6.62
CA ARG A 103 -24.92 23.98 -8.03
C ARG A 103 -24.53 25.18 -8.86
N ILE A 104 -23.40 25.07 -9.56
CA ILE A 104 -22.86 26.09 -10.47
C ILE A 104 -23.24 25.77 -11.91
N LEU A 105 -23.19 24.49 -12.29
CA LEU A 105 -23.52 24.02 -13.62
C LEU A 105 -25.02 23.76 -13.70
N GLU A 106 -25.72 24.49 -14.59
CA GLU A 106 -27.08 24.16 -14.95
C GLU A 106 -27.03 23.27 -16.19
N ASP A 107 -26.98 21.98 -15.99
CA ASP A 107 -27.25 21.04 -17.08
C ASP A 107 -28.77 21.09 -17.34
N GLU A 108 -29.18 21.74 -18.42
CA GLU A 108 -30.50 21.53 -19.00
C GLU A 108 -30.54 20.11 -19.61
N LEU A 109 -30.58 19.10 -18.76
CA LEU A 109 -31.01 17.78 -19.17
C LEU A 109 -32.52 17.89 -19.39
N ASN A 110 -32.94 18.09 -20.63
CA ASN A 110 -34.29 17.83 -21.01
C ASN A 110 -34.59 16.37 -20.71
N GLU A 111 -35.69 16.11 -20.02
CA GLU A 111 -36.17 14.74 -19.73
C GLU A 111 -36.32 13.84 -20.97
N GLN A 112 -36.13 14.35 -22.18
CA GLN A 112 -36.15 13.63 -23.44
C GLN A 112 -34.80 13.09 -23.92
N ASP A 113 -33.68 13.53 -23.35
CA ASP A 113 -32.34 13.01 -23.68
C ASP A 113 -31.93 11.78 -22.85
N ILE A 114 -32.72 11.48 -21.81
CA ILE A 114 -32.50 10.32 -20.93
C ILE A 114 -32.86 8.99 -21.60
N ASP A 115 -33.71 9.02 -22.64
CA ASP A 115 -34.23 7.80 -23.30
C ASP A 115 -33.29 7.21 -24.38
N ASN A 116 -32.15 7.87 -24.71
CA ASN A 116 -31.21 7.42 -25.76
C ASN A 116 -29.78 7.15 -25.31
N THR A 117 -29.45 7.39 -24.05
CA THR A 117 -28.20 6.90 -23.46
C THR A 117 -28.58 5.77 -22.53
N SER A 118 -28.24 4.53 -22.91
CA SER A 118 -28.53 3.35 -22.10
C SER A 118 -27.90 3.52 -20.72
N GLU A 119 -28.65 3.14 -19.67
CA GLU A 119 -28.10 3.07 -18.29
C GLU A 119 -26.78 2.29 -18.22
N GLU A 120 -26.50 1.43 -19.21
CA GLU A 120 -25.26 0.67 -19.38
C GLU A 120 -24.03 1.57 -19.69
N ASP A 121 -24.17 2.61 -20.50
CA ASP A 121 -23.04 3.52 -20.84
C ASP A 121 -22.64 4.39 -19.65
N PHE A 122 -23.60 4.82 -18.82
CA PHE A 122 -23.32 5.53 -17.58
C PHE A 122 -22.75 4.59 -16.51
N THR A 123 -23.27 3.37 -16.43
CA THR A 123 -22.81 2.35 -15.47
C THR A 123 -21.38 1.93 -15.77
N ASP A 124 -21.00 1.79 -17.04
CA ASP A 124 -19.61 1.44 -17.46
C ASP A 124 -18.60 2.56 -17.22
N LEU A 125 -19.02 3.82 -17.35
CA LEU A 125 -18.17 4.97 -17.02
C LEU A 125 -17.96 5.07 -15.49
N PHE A 126 -18.98 4.72 -14.70
CA PHE A 126 -18.95 4.74 -13.23
C PHE A 126 -18.27 3.48 -12.63
N ASN A 127 -18.36 2.33 -13.28
CA ASN A 127 -17.66 1.11 -12.86
C ASN A 127 -16.14 1.17 -13.05
N LYS A 128 -15.63 2.18 -13.76
CA LYS A 128 -14.19 2.47 -13.90
C LYS A 128 -13.62 3.34 -12.76
N ILE A 129 -14.44 3.75 -11.78
CA ILE A 129 -13.93 4.39 -10.56
C ILE A 129 -13.58 3.26 -9.60
N PRO A 130 -12.31 3.07 -9.22
CA PRO A 130 -12.00 2.13 -8.16
C PRO A 130 -12.80 2.54 -6.92
N GLU A 131 -13.63 1.64 -6.41
CA GLU A 131 -14.18 1.82 -5.08
C GLU A 131 -13.02 1.86 -4.12
N ILE A 132 -12.78 3.01 -3.49
CA ILE A 132 -11.98 3.02 -2.28
C ILE A 132 -12.84 2.34 -1.22
N SER A 133 -12.72 1.02 -1.14
CA SER A 133 -13.40 0.28 -0.11
C SER A 133 -12.65 0.54 1.20
N PHE A 134 -13.33 1.13 2.17
CA PHE A 134 -12.84 1.12 3.54
C PHE A 134 -12.82 -0.35 3.99
N GLY A 135 -11.61 -0.92 4.09
CA GLY A 135 -11.45 -2.31 4.49
C GLY A 135 -12.02 -2.54 5.88
N ASP A 136 -12.93 -3.48 6.03
CA ASP A 136 -13.31 -3.97 7.36
C ASP A 136 -12.21 -4.92 7.83
N PHE A 137 -11.14 -4.34 8.42
CA PHE A 137 -10.00 -5.10 8.88
C PHE A 137 -10.36 -5.86 10.17
N ASN A 138 -10.66 -7.13 10.04
CA ASN A 138 -10.84 -8.01 11.19
C ASN A 138 -9.48 -8.31 11.81
N LEU A 139 -9.28 -7.87 13.05
CA LEU A 139 -8.08 -8.09 13.83
C LEU A 139 -8.21 -9.40 14.62
N LYS A 140 -7.26 -10.31 14.44
CA LYS A 140 -7.08 -11.51 15.27
C LYS A 140 -5.73 -11.43 15.96
N GLU A 141 -5.73 -11.25 17.30
CA GLU A 141 -4.53 -11.23 18.11
C GLU A 141 -4.22 -12.63 18.64
N LYS A 142 -2.98 -13.07 18.51
CA LYS A 142 -2.49 -14.37 18.98
C LYS A 142 -1.15 -14.18 19.71
N SER A 143 -0.99 -14.84 20.84
CA SER A 143 0.32 -15.00 21.49
C SER A 143 1.07 -16.17 20.87
N THR A 144 2.37 -16.05 20.67
CA THR A 144 3.20 -17.12 20.12
C THR A 144 4.04 -17.81 21.20
N CYS A 145 4.60 -18.98 20.95
CA CYS A 145 5.59 -19.61 21.81
C CYS A 145 6.97 -18.93 21.77
N LEU A 146 7.17 -17.97 20.84
CA LEU A 146 8.42 -17.25 20.71
C LEU A 146 8.54 -16.21 21.83
N HIS A 147 9.66 -16.23 22.56
CA HIS A 147 9.97 -15.21 23.56
C HIS A 147 10.00 -13.80 22.95
N LYS A 148 10.08 -12.75 23.79
CA LYS A 148 10.26 -11.37 23.30
C LYS A 148 11.48 -11.26 22.41
N THR A 149 11.32 -10.64 21.27
CA THR A 149 12.34 -10.48 20.26
C THR A 149 12.86 -9.04 20.19
N GLY A 150 14.06 -8.87 19.63
CA GLY A 150 14.71 -7.59 19.44
C GLY A 150 14.77 -7.16 17.97
N ARG A 151 15.66 -6.21 17.70
CA ARG A 151 15.94 -5.73 16.33
C ARG A 151 16.70 -6.74 15.47
N ASN A 152 17.35 -7.72 16.11
CA ASN A 152 18.04 -8.81 15.47
C ASN A 152 17.10 -9.89 14.92
N PHE A 153 15.76 -9.72 15.05
CA PHE A 153 14.77 -10.61 14.45
C PHE A 153 14.03 -9.91 13.32
N GLU A 154 13.84 -10.65 12.23
CA GLU A 154 12.96 -10.33 11.12
C GLU A 154 11.90 -11.43 10.98
N PHE A 155 10.69 -11.05 10.54
CA PHE A 155 9.56 -11.97 10.45
C PHE A 155 9.08 -12.05 9.01
N LEU A 156 8.90 -13.28 8.53
CA LEU A 156 8.33 -13.59 7.23
C LEU A 156 7.18 -14.58 7.43
N VAL A 157 6.32 -14.73 6.44
CA VAL A 157 5.18 -15.64 6.51
C VAL A 157 5.11 -16.47 5.23
N GLY A 158 4.82 -17.74 5.37
CA GLY A 158 4.64 -18.67 4.26
C GLY A 158 4.17 -20.03 4.79
N ASP A 159 3.67 -20.89 3.96
CA ASP A 159 3.34 -22.28 4.32
C ASP A 159 4.61 -23.15 4.20
N PHE A 160 5.08 -23.70 5.31
CA PHE A 160 6.32 -24.49 5.36
C PHE A 160 6.10 -25.96 5.08
N ASN A 161 4.95 -26.47 5.49
CA ASN A 161 4.63 -27.91 5.47
C ASN A 161 3.48 -28.28 4.55
N ASP A 162 3.07 -27.35 3.66
CA ASP A 162 1.95 -27.50 2.72
C ASP A 162 0.63 -27.89 3.42
N SER A 163 0.41 -27.26 4.60
CA SER A 163 -0.81 -27.50 5.40
C SER A 163 -1.98 -26.61 4.99
N GLY A 164 -1.74 -25.63 4.14
CA GLY A 164 -2.69 -24.58 3.80
C GLY A 164 -2.82 -23.49 4.88
N ASN A 165 -1.97 -23.51 5.90
CA ASN A 165 -1.94 -22.52 6.95
C ASN A 165 -0.65 -21.68 6.87
N ALA A 166 -0.77 -20.40 7.17
CA ALA A 166 0.38 -19.50 7.18
C ALA A 166 1.26 -19.73 8.41
N ASP A 167 2.48 -20.18 8.21
CA ASP A 167 3.51 -20.34 9.24
C ASP A 167 4.36 -19.07 9.36
N ILE A 168 4.91 -18.82 10.54
CA ILE A 168 5.76 -17.66 10.80
C ILE A 168 7.23 -18.08 10.81
N TYR A 169 8.01 -17.51 9.89
CA TYR A 169 9.47 -17.68 9.84
C TYR A 169 10.14 -16.55 10.63
N CYS A 170 10.75 -16.89 11.73
CA CYS A 170 11.48 -15.98 12.60
C CYS A 170 12.98 -16.04 12.26
N ILE A 171 13.48 -15.06 11.54
CA ILE A 171 14.88 -14.97 11.13
C ILE A 171 15.66 -14.27 12.24
N LYS A 172 16.50 -14.99 12.97
CA LYS A 172 17.42 -14.43 13.95
C LYS A 172 18.75 -14.13 13.29
N LYS A 173 19.00 -12.86 13.05
CA LYS A 173 20.11 -12.37 12.22
C LYS A 173 21.50 -12.50 12.86
N ASN A 174 21.56 -12.26 14.16
CA ASN A 174 22.82 -12.30 14.93
C ASN A 174 22.57 -12.52 16.42
N GLY A 175 23.64 -12.68 17.20
CA GLY A 175 23.59 -13.06 18.60
C GLY A 175 23.14 -14.51 18.74
N THR A 176 23.58 -15.39 17.85
CA THR A 176 23.29 -16.81 17.81
C THR A 176 24.45 -17.61 18.40
N GLU A 177 24.19 -18.78 18.97
CA GLU A 177 25.23 -19.68 19.45
C GLU A 177 25.97 -20.37 18.29
N SER A 178 25.31 -20.54 17.16
CA SER A 178 25.84 -21.13 15.93
C SER A 178 26.78 -20.19 15.16
N HIS A 179 26.83 -18.89 15.50
CA HIS A 179 27.49 -17.83 14.71
C HIS A 179 26.98 -17.74 13.26
N LYS A 180 25.72 -18.16 13.04
CA LYS A 180 25.05 -18.10 11.75
C LYS A 180 23.68 -17.46 11.91
N THR A 181 23.10 -16.98 10.83
CA THR A 181 21.68 -16.64 10.79
C THR A 181 20.85 -17.88 11.03
N GLU A 182 19.86 -17.80 11.94
CA GLU A 182 18.99 -18.92 12.30
C GLU A 182 17.57 -18.69 11.80
N VAL A 183 16.89 -19.78 11.45
CA VAL A 183 15.47 -19.81 11.08
C VAL A 183 14.70 -20.63 12.11
N HIS A 184 13.67 -20.03 12.72
CA HIS A 184 12.75 -20.69 13.63
C HIS A 184 11.35 -20.56 13.03
N ILE A 185 10.63 -21.66 12.77
CA ILE A 185 9.34 -21.67 12.09
C ILE A 185 8.26 -22.07 13.08
N LEU A 186 7.30 -21.18 13.28
CA LEU A 186 6.14 -21.36 14.16
C LEU A 186 4.97 -21.93 13.37
N ASN A 187 4.30 -22.94 13.93
CA ASN A 187 3.19 -23.65 13.30
C ASN A 187 1.89 -22.84 13.27
N GLY A 188 1.41 -22.53 12.07
CA GLY A 188 0.15 -21.82 11.84
C GLY A 188 -1.09 -22.63 12.19
N GLU A 189 -1.07 -23.96 12.01
CA GLU A 189 -2.22 -24.83 12.28
C GLU A 189 -2.69 -24.78 13.74
N ASN A 190 -1.75 -24.63 14.68
CA ASN A 190 -2.06 -24.58 16.10
C ASN A 190 -1.97 -23.19 16.70
N GLY A 191 -2.00 -22.15 15.88
CA GLY A 191 -1.98 -20.76 16.34
C GLY A 191 -0.62 -20.31 16.87
N TYR A 192 0.48 -20.88 16.40
CA TYR A 192 1.86 -20.53 16.73
C TYR A 192 2.31 -20.95 18.14
N GLU A 193 1.70 -22.00 18.68
CA GLU A 193 2.01 -22.51 20.03
C GLU A 193 3.25 -23.41 20.08
N ASN A 194 3.74 -23.89 18.94
CA ASN A 194 4.95 -24.72 18.83
C ASN A 194 5.76 -24.38 17.57
N PHE A 195 7.00 -24.87 17.52
CA PHE A 195 7.87 -24.78 16.36
C PHE A 195 7.72 -26.01 15.46
N LEU A 196 7.67 -25.78 14.14
CA LEU A 196 7.81 -26.80 13.11
C LEU A 196 9.28 -27.10 12.82
N HIS A 197 10.12 -26.06 12.88
CA HIS A 197 11.54 -26.15 12.54
C HIS A 197 12.35 -25.13 13.30
N GLN A 198 13.57 -25.50 13.68
CA GLN A 198 14.55 -24.61 14.26
C GLN A 198 15.94 -25.07 13.83
N SER A 199 16.67 -24.22 13.11
CA SER A 199 18.04 -24.52 12.69
C SER A 199 18.83 -23.26 12.41
N GLU A 200 20.16 -23.39 12.43
CA GLU A 200 21.05 -22.47 11.73
C GLU A 200 20.83 -22.59 10.22
N THR A 201 21.24 -21.56 9.47
CA THR A 201 21.26 -21.58 8.01
C THR A 201 22.67 -21.68 7.46
N ALA A 202 22.82 -21.81 6.14
CA ALA A 202 24.11 -21.73 5.47
C ALA A 202 24.76 -20.32 5.59
N LEU A 203 23.95 -19.28 5.92
CA LEU A 203 24.39 -17.89 5.98
C LEU A 203 25.02 -17.57 7.34
N HIS A 204 26.15 -16.88 7.32
CA HIS A 204 26.77 -16.30 8.53
C HIS A 204 25.82 -15.33 9.24
N GLU A 205 26.16 -14.91 10.46
CA GLU A 205 25.42 -13.84 11.12
C GLU A 205 25.32 -12.59 10.25
N THR A 206 24.14 -11.99 10.22
CA THR A 206 23.82 -10.83 9.38
C THR A 206 23.51 -9.59 10.22
N ASP A 207 23.66 -8.43 9.62
CA ASP A 207 23.44 -7.14 10.25
C ASP A 207 22.26 -6.36 9.65
N GLY A 208 22.26 -5.04 9.80
CA GLY A 208 21.24 -4.14 9.26
C GLY A 208 21.29 -3.98 7.75
N PHE A 209 22.33 -4.42 7.06
CA PHE A 209 22.46 -4.37 5.61
C PHE A 209 21.75 -5.52 4.90
N TRP A 210 21.22 -6.47 5.65
CA TRP A 210 20.48 -7.62 5.14
C TRP A 210 18.99 -7.48 5.37
N GLN A 211 18.21 -7.87 4.37
CA GLN A 211 16.76 -8.04 4.41
C GLN A 211 16.40 -9.41 3.85
N PHE A 212 15.28 -9.96 4.29
CA PHE A 212 14.86 -11.32 3.93
C PHE A 212 13.48 -11.32 3.28
N CYS A 213 13.28 -12.22 2.31
CA CYS A 213 11.99 -12.54 1.71
C CYS A 213 11.86 -14.05 1.55
N LEU A 214 10.64 -14.53 1.35
CA LEU A 214 10.34 -15.95 1.08
C LEU A 214 9.70 -16.09 -0.29
N GLY A 215 10.03 -17.20 -0.97
CA GLY A 215 9.37 -17.61 -2.20
C GLY A 215 10.06 -18.81 -2.82
N ASP A 216 9.36 -19.54 -3.65
CA ASP A 216 9.91 -20.67 -4.39
C ASP A 216 10.69 -20.16 -5.62
N TYR A 217 12.01 -20.31 -5.59
CA TYR A 217 12.91 -19.81 -6.65
C TYR A 217 13.01 -20.75 -7.83
N ASN A 218 13.01 -22.05 -7.56
CA ASN A 218 13.32 -23.11 -8.52
C ASN A 218 12.11 -23.97 -8.89
N ASN A 219 10.91 -23.60 -8.42
CA ASN A 219 9.64 -24.31 -8.62
C ASN A 219 9.67 -25.72 -8.07
N ASP A 220 10.28 -25.92 -6.90
CA ASP A 220 10.32 -27.21 -6.19
C ASP A 220 9.20 -27.35 -5.14
N CYS A 221 8.29 -26.38 -5.07
CA CYS A 221 7.17 -26.27 -4.13
C CYS A 221 7.59 -26.02 -2.67
N TYR A 222 8.85 -25.66 -2.41
CA TYR A 222 9.32 -25.24 -1.10
C TYR A 222 9.68 -23.75 -1.12
N ASN A 223 9.31 -23.05 -0.05
CA ASN A 223 9.73 -21.66 0.11
C ASN A 223 11.23 -21.57 0.38
N ASP A 224 11.97 -20.96 -0.54
CA ASP A 224 13.38 -20.62 -0.39
C ASP A 224 13.55 -19.29 0.34
N LEU A 225 14.67 -19.12 1.05
CA LEU A 225 15.00 -17.89 1.75
C LEU A 225 15.87 -16.99 0.85
N TYR A 226 15.32 -15.88 0.44
CA TYR A 226 16.02 -14.82 -0.29
C TYR A 226 16.68 -13.88 0.72
N CYS A 227 18.00 -13.86 0.71
CA CYS A 227 18.83 -13.02 1.58
C CYS A 227 19.38 -11.86 0.75
N ILE A 228 18.83 -10.67 0.93
CA ILE A 228 19.14 -9.49 0.14
C ILE A 228 20.20 -8.68 0.86
N HIS A 229 21.42 -8.68 0.32
CA HIS A 229 22.57 -7.94 0.82
C HIS A 229 22.66 -6.60 0.10
N ARG A 230 22.46 -5.52 0.82
CA ARG A 230 22.24 -4.18 0.28
C ARG A 230 23.52 -3.35 0.12
N GLN A 231 24.47 -3.50 1.04
CA GLN A 231 25.68 -2.67 1.10
C GLN A 231 26.91 -3.50 1.48
N ASN A 232 28.07 -2.96 1.17
CA ASN A 232 29.38 -3.59 1.41
C ASN A 232 29.52 -4.94 0.69
N THR A 233 28.95 -5.03 -0.50
CA THR A 233 29.01 -6.22 -1.34
C THR A 233 30.27 -6.24 -2.21
N GLU A 234 30.75 -7.43 -2.56
CA GLU A 234 31.94 -7.56 -3.43
C GLU A 234 31.67 -7.04 -4.85
N SER A 235 30.43 -7.16 -5.32
CA SER A 235 30.02 -6.71 -6.67
C SER A 235 29.73 -5.21 -6.75
N HIS A 236 29.70 -4.48 -5.63
CA HIS A 236 29.22 -3.11 -5.52
C HIS A 236 27.78 -2.94 -6.01
N LYS A 237 26.97 -3.98 -5.85
CA LYS A 237 25.53 -4.01 -6.21
C LYS A 237 24.74 -4.60 -5.06
N THR A 238 23.43 -4.35 -5.05
CA THR A 238 22.52 -5.13 -4.23
C THR A 238 22.57 -6.58 -4.70
N GLU A 239 22.87 -7.52 -3.80
CA GLU A 239 22.99 -8.94 -4.10
C GLU A 239 21.81 -9.73 -3.51
N VAL A 240 21.41 -10.79 -4.18
CA VAL A 240 20.41 -11.75 -3.69
C VAL A 240 21.10 -13.11 -3.56
N HIS A 241 21.21 -13.59 -2.33
CA HIS A 241 21.67 -14.95 -2.03
C HIS A 241 20.45 -15.79 -1.70
N ILE A 242 20.28 -16.93 -2.33
CA ILE A 242 19.09 -17.79 -2.16
C ILE A 242 19.51 -19.08 -1.50
N ILE A 243 18.82 -19.40 -0.39
CA ILE A 243 19.06 -20.63 0.39
C ILE A 243 17.85 -21.53 0.25
N SER A 244 18.11 -22.78 -0.10
CA SER A 244 17.10 -23.81 -0.41
C SER A 244 16.23 -24.19 0.79
N GLY A 245 14.92 -24.08 0.61
CA GLY A 245 13.92 -24.52 1.59
C GLY A 245 13.87 -26.03 1.76
N ILE A 246 13.93 -26.79 0.68
CA ILE A 246 13.95 -28.26 0.73
C ILE A 246 15.18 -28.80 1.47
N SER A 247 16.30 -28.08 1.44
CA SER A 247 17.50 -28.41 2.23
C SER A 247 17.39 -28.00 3.70
N LYS A 248 16.22 -27.48 4.13
CA LYS A 248 16.03 -26.87 5.45
C LYS A 248 17.04 -25.76 5.73
N PHE A 249 17.28 -24.93 4.71
CA PHE A 249 18.16 -23.75 4.71
C PHE A 249 19.64 -24.05 4.91
N GLN A 250 20.10 -25.26 4.57
CA GLN A 250 21.51 -25.65 4.72
C GLN A 250 22.36 -25.44 3.47
N ASN A 251 21.75 -25.22 2.30
CA ASN A 251 22.47 -25.09 1.03
C ASN A 251 22.06 -23.82 0.29
N PHE A 252 23.03 -23.08 -0.23
CA PHE A 252 22.77 -22.01 -1.20
C PHE A 252 22.38 -22.61 -2.56
N ILE A 253 21.42 -21.96 -3.22
CA ILE A 253 21.04 -22.29 -4.60
C ILE A 253 21.61 -21.25 -5.55
N ALA A 254 21.70 -19.99 -5.14
CA ALA A 254 22.16 -18.90 -5.98
C ALA A 254 22.84 -17.79 -5.20
N HIS A 255 23.79 -17.11 -5.87
CA HIS A 255 24.39 -15.85 -5.46
C HIS A 255 24.33 -14.90 -6.66
N ILE A 256 23.52 -13.88 -6.58
CA ILE A 256 23.14 -13.06 -7.73
C ILE A 256 23.41 -11.59 -7.43
N PRO A 257 24.44 -10.96 -8.03
CA PRO A 257 24.52 -9.51 -8.07
C PRO A 257 23.41 -8.98 -8.99
N THR A 258 22.51 -8.15 -8.48
CA THR A 258 21.36 -7.66 -9.24
C THR A 258 21.74 -6.53 -10.21
N LYS A 259 20.75 -6.01 -10.95
CA LYS A 259 20.92 -4.82 -11.78
C LYS A 259 21.06 -3.52 -10.97
N LEU A 260 20.61 -3.51 -9.70
CA LEU A 260 20.70 -2.33 -8.84
C LEU A 260 22.11 -2.12 -8.29
N PRO A 261 22.56 -0.86 -8.15
CA PRO A 261 23.74 -0.54 -7.31
C PRO A 261 23.46 -0.93 -5.85
N GLU A 262 24.41 -0.77 -4.98
CA GLU A 262 24.20 -0.86 -3.54
C GLU A 262 23.07 0.09 -3.12
N THR A 263 22.22 -0.37 -2.18
CA THR A 263 21.06 0.35 -1.68
C THR A 263 21.12 0.52 -0.17
N ASP A 264 20.47 1.56 0.35
CA ASP A 264 20.48 1.92 1.76
C ASP A 264 19.20 1.52 2.52
N GLU A 265 19.00 2.03 3.72
CA GLU A 265 17.80 1.80 4.55
C GLU A 265 16.53 2.44 3.99
N ASN A 266 16.65 3.31 2.99
CA ASN A 266 15.51 3.90 2.31
C ASN A 266 14.86 2.94 1.30
N TRP A 267 15.43 1.76 1.12
CA TRP A 267 14.89 0.72 0.25
C TRP A 267 14.21 -0.40 1.04
N LYS A 268 13.12 -0.91 0.50
CA LYS A 268 12.43 -2.12 0.93
C LYS A 268 12.29 -3.07 -0.25
N PHE A 269 12.44 -4.37 0.02
CA PHE A 269 12.34 -5.40 -0.99
C PHE A 269 11.19 -6.36 -0.69
N CYS A 270 10.47 -6.75 -1.72
CA CYS A 270 9.40 -7.74 -1.67
C CYS A 270 9.46 -8.63 -2.92
N LEU A 271 8.84 -9.79 -2.86
CA LEU A 271 8.72 -10.71 -3.99
C LEU A 271 7.27 -10.80 -4.46
N GLY A 272 7.08 -10.99 -5.76
CA GLY A 272 5.79 -11.24 -6.38
C GLY A 272 5.96 -11.45 -7.88
N ASP A 273 5.04 -12.16 -8.53
CA ASP A 273 5.03 -12.28 -9.98
C ASP A 273 4.26 -11.09 -10.57
N PHE A 274 5.01 -10.07 -11.02
CA PHE A 274 4.44 -8.83 -11.57
C PHE A 274 3.87 -9.05 -12.97
N ASN A 275 4.58 -9.78 -13.81
CA ASN A 275 4.28 -9.91 -15.23
C ASN A 275 3.47 -11.18 -15.59
N GLY A 276 3.27 -12.10 -14.64
CA GLY A 276 2.53 -13.35 -14.83
C GLY A 276 3.31 -14.40 -15.61
N ASP A 277 4.65 -14.45 -15.43
CA ASP A 277 5.51 -15.40 -16.12
C ASP A 277 5.94 -16.59 -15.25
N ASP A 278 5.31 -16.73 -14.06
CA ASP A 278 5.52 -17.78 -13.06
C ASP A 278 6.92 -17.74 -12.39
N TYR A 279 7.65 -16.63 -12.55
CA TYR A 279 8.89 -16.36 -11.83
C TYR A 279 8.69 -15.21 -10.84
N LEU A 280 9.18 -15.35 -9.63
CA LEU A 280 9.10 -14.28 -8.64
C LEU A 280 10.03 -13.13 -9.01
N ASP A 281 9.43 -11.98 -9.25
CA ASP A 281 10.13 -10.72 -9.50
C ASP A 281 10.47 -10.02 -8.19
N LEU A 282 11.58 -9.27 -8.20
CA LEU A 282 12.01 -8.48 -7.05
C LEU A 282 11.48 -7.05 -7.16
N TYR A 283 10.55 -6.71 -6.29
CA TYR A 283 10.04 -5.35 -6.10
C TYR A 283 11.00 -4.57 -5.21
N CYS A 284 11.62 -3.57 -5.78
CA CYS A 284 12.59 -2.69 -5.13
C CYS A 284 11.93 -1.34 -4.89
N ILE A 285 11.52 -1.08 -3.65
CA ILE A 285 10.73 0.07 -3.25
C ILE A 285 11.66 1.11 -2.63
N HIS A 286 11.92 2.21 -3.35
CA HIS A 286 12.70 3.35 -2.86
C HIS A 286 11.74 4.34 -2.19
N LYS A 287 11.66 4.28 -0.86
CA LYS A 287 10.63 4.99 -0.08
C LYS A 287 10.99 6.43 0.26
N ASN A 288 12.28 6.78 0.29
CA ASN A 288 12.76 8.12 0.66
C ASN A 288 14.04 8.48 -0.10
N ASN A 289 14.45 9.75 -0.04
CA ASN A 289 15.59 10.30 -0.78
C ASN A 289 15.51 10.11 -2.29
N THR A 290 14.30 10.02 -2.84
CA THR A 290 14.03 9.88 -4.27
C THR A 290 14.14 11.21 -4.99
N ASP A 291 14.59 11.21 -6.23
CA ASP A 291 14.71 12.42 -7.05
C ASP A 291 13.33 13.01 -7.41
N THR A 292 12.32 12.14 -7.57
CA THR A 292 10.96 12.55 -7.93
C THR A 292 10.17 13.13 -6.77
N GLY A 293 10.61 12.91 -5.53
CA GLY A 293 9.87 13.26 -4.31
C GLY A 293 8.71 12.30 -3.99
N PHE A 294 8.54 11.22 -4.78
CA PHE A 294 7.56 10.17 -4.57
C PHE A 294 8.24 8.86 -4.20
N VAL A 295 7.48 7.90 -3.69
CA VAL A 295 7.94 6.51 -3.58
C VAL A 295 8.15 5.98 -4.99
N GLU A 296 9.35 5.49 -5.27
CA GLU A 296 9.71 4.92 -6.56
C GLU A 296 9.74 3.39 -6.47
N LEU A 297 9.24 2.75 -7.51
CA LEU A 297 9.18 1.32 -7.62
C LEU A 297 9.96 0.87 -8.85
N THR A 298 11.01 0.07 -8.62
CA THR A 298 11.74 -0.65 -9.66
C THR A 298 11.47 -2.14 -9.48
N ILE A 299 11.09 -2.84 -10.56
CA ILE A 299 10.88 -4.28 -10.53
C ILE A 299 11.92 -4.96 -11.41
N LEU A 300 12.66 -5.88 -10.81
CA LEU A 300 13.66 -6.69 -11.48
C LEU A 300 13.09 -8.07 -11.79
N GLY A 301 13.16 -8.48 -13.05
CA GLY A 301 12.59 -9.73 -13.51
C GLY A 301 13.30 -10.98 -12.97
N GLY A 302 12.56 -11.86 -12.32
CA GLY A 302 13.05 -13.11 -11.75
C GLY A 302 13.59 -14.06 -12.82
N LYS A 303 12.90 -14.19 -13.93
CA LYS A 303 13.32 -14.99 -15.09
C LYS A 303 14.69 -14.62 -15.65
N SER A 304 15.11 -13.38 -15.44
CA SER A 304 16.42 -12.88 -15.84
C SER A 304 17.45 -12.94 -14.72
N ASN A 305 17.16 -13.63 -13.62
CA ASN A 305 17.96 -13.58 -12.40
C ASN A 305 18.23 -12.13 -11.95
N PHE A 306 17.19 -11.30 -11.93
CA PHE A 306 17.23 -9.89 -11.50
C PHE A 306 18.21 -8.99 -12.30
N GLN A 307 18.60 -9.39 -13.51
CA GLN A 307 19.47 -8.61 -14.40
C GLN A 307 18.72 -7.62 -15.29
N LYS A 308 17.38 -7.78 -15.42
CA LYS A 308 16.55 -6.93 -16.25
C LYS A 308 15.56 -6.14 -15.41
N ILE A 309 15.55 -4.83 -15.58
CA ILE A 309 14.46 -3.99 -15.09
C ILE A 309 13.25 -4.22 -16.01
N ILE A 310 12.16 -4.76 -15.49
CA ILE A 310 10.92 -5.00 -16.21
C ILE A 310 9.91 -3.88 -16.00
N TYR A 311 10.07 -3.13 -14.90
CA TYR A 311 9.21 -1.99 -14.59
C TYR A 311 9.95 -0.96 -13.74
N ASN A 312 9.67 0.35 -14.00
CA ASN A 312 10.24 1.44 -13.21
C ASN A 312 9.29 2.65 -13.25
N ILE A 313 8.83 3.10 -12.08
CA ILE A 313 7.91 4.23 -11.98
C ILE A 313 8.00 4.93 -10.63
N ALA A 314 7.74 6.26 -10.61
CA ALA A 314 7.33 6.96 -9.41
C ALA A 314 5.84 6.70 -9.17
N THR A 315 5.48 6.22 -7.98
CA THR A 315 4.07 5.96 -7.61
C THR A 315 3.31 7.26 -7.36
N ILE A 316 2.04 7.16 -6.96
CA ILE A 316 1.27 8.33 -6.50
C ILE A 316 1.64 8.79 -5.09
N MET A 317 2.28 7.92 -4.29
CA MET A 317 2.65 8.25 -2.90
C MET A 317 3.88 9.14 -2.85
N THR A 318 3.82 10.22 -2.06
CA THR A 318 5.04 10.98 -1.71
C THR A 318 6.01 10.12 -0.92
N LYS A 319 7.30 10.48 -0.98
CA LYS A 319 8.37 9.85 -0.19
C LYS A 319 7.97 9.67 1.27
N LYS A 320 8.36 8.55 1.87
CA LYS A 320 7.98 8.11 3.20
C LYS A 320 9.20 7.81 4.07
N GLY A 321 9.14 8.20 5.35
CA GLY A 321 10.20 7.96 6.32
C GLY A 321 10.14 6.58 6.97
N GLU A 322 10.85 6.41 8.10
CA GLU A 322 10.98 5.17 8.86
C GLU A 322 9.66 4.62 9.42
N ASP A 323 8.66 5.49 9.57
CA ASP A 323 7.35 5.12 10.11
C ASP A 323 6.48 4.35 9.09
N TRP A 324 7.00 4.14 7.88
CA TRP A 324 6.32 3.40 6.83
C TRP A 324 7.00 2.07 6.56
N ASP A 325 6.17 1.05 6.36
CA ASP A 325 6.56 -0.26 5.86
C ASP A 325 5.78 -0.59 4.59
N PHE A 326 6.24 -1.59 3.84
CA PHE A 326 5.67 -1.94 2.55
C PHE A 326 5.63 -3.45 2.38
N GLY A 327 4.63 -3.92 1.62
CA GLY A 327 4.46 -5.29 1.21
C GLY A 327 3.76 -5.39 -0.14
N ILE A 328 3.59 -6.59 -0.65
CA ILE A 328 2.90 -6.87 -1.91
C ILE A 328 1.76 -7.84 -1.64
N SER A 329 0.58 -7.56 -2.22
CA SER A 329 -0.56 -8.47 -2.27
C SER A 329 -1.02 -8.60 -3.71
N GLY A 330 -0.83 -9.77 -4.31
CA GLY A 330 -0.93 -9.95 -5.75
C GLY A 330 0.01 -9.01 -6.50
N LYS A 331 -0.53 -8.11 -7.32
CA LYS A 331 0.24 -7.05 -8.01
C LYS A 331 0.22 -5.70 -7.29
N ASN A 332 -0.51 -5.59 -6.18
CA ASN A 332 -0.76 -4.33 -5.50
C ASN A 332 0.30 -4.03 -4.44
N LEU A 333 0.67 -2.74 -4.32
CA LEU A 333 1.59 -2.28 -3.30
C LEU A 333 0.81 -1.92 -2.03
N VAL A 334 1.09 -2.64 -0.95
CA VAL A 334 0.54 -2.39 0.38
C VAL A 334 1.50 -1.49 1.16
N CYS A 335 1.02 -0.33 1.57
CA CYS A 335 1.78 0.69 2.28
C CYS A 335 1.21 0.82 3.70
N ILE A 336 2.06 0.69 4.72
CA ILE A 336 1.67 0.61 6.12
C ILE A 336 2.23 1.81 6.87
N ASN A 337 1.36 2.67 7.38
CA ASN A 337 1.73 3.82 8.21
C ASN A 337 1.66 3.46 9.69
N LYS A 338 2.82 3.28 10.33
CA LYS A 338 2.94 2.85 11.75
C LYS A 338 2.55 3.93 12.75
N ASN A 339 2.78 5.20 12.42
CA ASN A 339 2.46 6.33 13.29
C ASN A 339 1.02 6.82 13.15
N GLY A 340 0.32 6.28 12.17
CA GLY A 340 -1.05 6.64 11.89
C GLY A 340 -1.23 8.09 11.49
N ASN A 341 -2.47 8.36 11.22
CA ASN A 341 -3.00 9.70 10.99
C ASN A 341 -3.63 10.24 12.29
N LYS A 342 -4.64 11.07 12.15
CA LYS A 342 -5.38 11.69 13.28
C LYS A 342 -6.11 10.68 14.19
N SER A 343 -6.31 9.43 13.76
CA SER A 343 -7.01 8.39 14.53
C SER A 343 -6.12 7.71 15.59
N ASN A 344 -4.80 7.96 15.58
CA ASN A 344 -3.82 7.25 16.40
C ASN A 344 -3.80 5.73 16.17
N SER A 345 -4.20 5.26 14.98
CA SER A 345 -4.15 3.86 14.55
C SER A 345 -3.14 3.65 13.44
N THR A 346 -2.68 2.43 13.29
CA THR A 346 -1.91 2.01 12.10
C THR A 346 -2.83 2.06 10.90
N GLU A 347 -2.39 2.70 9.83
CA GLU A 347 -3.13 2.89 8.58
C GLU A 347 -2.58 2.00 7.48
N VAL A 348 -3.45 1.50 6.63
CA VAL A 348 -3.08 0.74 5.44
C VAL A 348 -3.59 1.45 4.19
N ILE A 349 -2.69 1.65 3.25
CA ILE A 349 -2.97 2.19 1.93
C ILE A 349 -2.56 1.15 0.90
N ILE A 350 -3.43 0.87 -0.08
CA ILE A 350 -3.13 -0.08 -1.16
C ILE A 350 -3.19 0.65 -2.49
N LEU A 351 -2.10 0.57 -3.25
CA LEU A 351 -2.01 1.10 -4.59
C LEU A 351 -2.26 0.02 -5.63
N ASP A 352 -3.07 0.33 -6.63
CA ASP A 352 -3.43 -0.57 -7.72
C ASP A 352 -2.27 -0.79 -8.70
N GLY A 353 -1.72 -2.01 -8.70
CA GLY A 353 -0.67 -2.41 -9.63
C GLY A 353 -1.14 -2.46 -11.08
N SER A 354 -2.42 -2.76 -11.34
CA SER A 354 -3.00 -2.74 -12.69
C SER A 354 -3.12 -1.33 -13.28
N LYS A 355 -3.11 -0.32 -12.42
CA LYS A 355 -3.15 1.12 -12.76
C LYS A 355 -1.80 1.79 -12.58
N ASN A 356 -0.72 1.01 -12.70
CA ASN A 356 0.64 1.52 -12.59
C ASN A 356 0.91 2.25 -11.26
N PHE A 357 0.29 1.81 -10.16
CA PHE A 357 0.43 2.40 -8.81
C PHE A 357 0.09 3.90 -8.77
N LYS A 358 -0.81 4.34 -9.66
CA LYS A 358 -1.30 5.72 -9.76
C LYS A 358 -2.69 5.92 -9.15
N GLU A 359 -3.29 4.85 -8.67
CA GLU A 359 -4.62 4.86 -8.05
C GLU A 359 -4.60 4.14 -6.71
N TYR A 360 -5.42 4.62 -5.78
CA TYR A 360 -5.64 4.00 -4.48
C TYR A 360 -6.78 3.00 -4.58
N LEU A 361 -6.57 1.75 -4.16
CA LEU A 361 -7.62 0.75 -3.96
C LEU A 361 -8.24 0.87 -2.56
N ILE A 362 -7.39 1.03 -1.55
CA ILE A 362 -7.78 1.13 -0.15
C ILE A 362 -6.97 2.23 0.52
N GLU A 363 -7.62 3.02 1.36
CA GLU A 363 -7.02 3.90 2.36
C GLU A 363 -7.87 3.80 3.62
N SER A 364 -7.37 3.13 4.65
CA SER A 364 -8.16 2.86 5.86
C SER A 364 -7.29 2.71 7.11
N ASP A 365 -7.85 3.16 8.22
CA ASP A 365 -7.33 2.86 9.54
C ASP A 365 -7.59 1.39 9.89
N THR A 366 -6.60 0.74 10.48
CA THR A 366 -6.78 -0.57 11.10
C THR A 366 -7.30 -0.41 12.54
N LYS A 367 -7.75 -1.52 13.15
CA LYS A 367 -8.05 -1.54 14.60
C LYS A 367 -6.80 -1.58 15.48
N LEU A 368 -5.62 -1.66 14.86
CA LEU A 368 -4.34 -1.68 15.56
C LEU A 368 -3.93 -0.25 15.89
N GLN A 369 -3.65 0.03 17.16
CA GLN A 369 -3.13 1.32 17.60
C GLN A 369 -1.78 1.61 16.94
N GLN A 370 -1.25 2.84 17.08
CA GLN A 370 0.08 3.19 16.58
C GLN A 370 1.14 2.17 17.03
N THR A 371 1.83 1.60 16.06
CA THR A 371 2.71 0.44 16.28
C THR A 371 4.18 0.79 16.48
N LYS A 372 4.65 1.90 15.93
CA LYS A 372 6.04 2.41 16.08
C LYS A 372 7.11 1.34 15.83
N LYS A 373 8.25 1.45 16.54
CA LYS A 373 9.46 0.61 16.33
C LYS A 373 9.36 -0.82 16.90
N ASP A 374 8.40 -1.07 17.79
CA ASP A 374 8.25 -2.39 18.43
C ASP A 374 7.47 -3.40 17.58
N PHE A 375 6.97 -2.95 16.41
CA PHE A 375 6.28 -3.80 15.46
C PHE A 375 7.11 -4.02 14.19
N ALA A 376 6.95 -5.22 13.62
CA ALA A 376 7.34 -5.56 12.26
C ALA A 376 6.10 -5.99 11.47
N PHE A 377 6.12 -5.82 10.16
CA PHE A 377 5.01 -6.13 9.29
C PHE A 377 5.44 -7.04 8.16
N TYR A 378 4.54 -7.93 7.77
CA TYR A 378 4.69 -8.75 6.58
C TYR A 378 3.33 -8.93 5.91
N VAL A 379 3.29 -8.88 4.59
CA VAL A 379 2.08 -9.17 3.81
C VAL A 379 2.24 -10.54 3.19
N TYR A 380 1.27 -11.42 3.43
CA TYR A 380 1.19 -12.73 2.83
C TYR A 380 -0.21 -12.92 2.27
N GLU A 381 -0.31 -13.14 0.97
CA GLU A 381 -1.55 -13.20 0.23
C GLU A 381 -2.44 -11.95 0.48
N ASP A 382 -3.62 -12.12 1.07
CA ASP A 382 -4.58 -11.09 1.43
C ASP A 382 -4.55 -10.70 2.92
N THR A 383 -3.47 -11.06 3.62
CA THR A 383 -3.36 -10.85 5.07
C THR A 383 -2.12 -10.05 5.42
N LEU A 384 -2.32 -8.99 6.20
CA LEU A 384 -1.25 -8.26 6.87
C LEU A 384 -0.99 -8.86 8.24
N PHE A 385 0.23 -9.32 8.45
CA PHE A 385 0.74 -9.78 9.74
C PHE A 385 1.50 -8.65 10.43
N ALA A 386 1.10 -8.33 11.66
CA ALA A 386 1.75 -7.32 12.49
C ALA A 386 2.31 -7.99 13.76
N PHE A 387 3.63 -8.08 13.85
CA PHE A 387 4.37 -8.73 14.92
C PHE A 387 4.74 -7.74 16.00
N TYR A 388 4.15 -7.87 17.19
CA TYR A 388 4.53 -7.10 18.36
C TYR A 388 5.69 -7.80 19.10
N LYS A 389 6.90 -7.29 18.90
CA LYS A 389 8.15 -7.89 19.40
C LYS A 389 8.25 -7.94 20.93
N ARG A 390 7.52 -7.07 21.64
CA ARG A 390 7.53 -6.92 23.11
C ARG A 390 6.19 -7.19 23.74
N GLY A 391 5.51 -8.24 23.28
CA GLY A 391 4.16 -8.59 23.71
C GLY A 391 3.92 -8.55 25.21
N ARG A 392 2.69 -8.32 25.61
CA ARG A 392 2.27 -8.20 27.03
C ARG A 392 2.45 -9.51 27.77
N SER A 393 2.28 -10.63 27.07
CA SER A 393 2.42 -12.01 27.56
C SER A 393 3.86 -12.46 27.83
N LYS A 394 4.87 -11.58 27.68
CA LYS A 394 6.31 -11.87 27.68
C LYS A 394 6.79 -12.64 26.43
N CYS A 395 5.93 -12.83 25.45
CA CYS A 395 6.21 -13.45 24.17
C CYS A 395 6.07 -12.43 23.03
N THR A 396 6.48 -12.81 21.83
CA THR A 396 6.12 -12.09 20.61
C THR A 396 4.65 -12.39 20.33
N GLU A 397 3.87 -11.36 20.03
CA GLU A 397 2.47 -11.47 19.66
C GLU A 397 2.31 -11.16 18.16
N VAL A 398 1.32 -11.80 17.53
CA VAL A 398 0.99 -11.55 16.12
C VAL A 398 -0.47 -11.13 16.00
N ASN A 399 -0.70 -10.13 15.17
CA ASN A 399 -2.03 -9.68 14.76
C ASN A 399 -2.19 -9.98 13.28
N GLU A 400 -3.23 -10.75 12.96
CA GLU A 400 -3.62 -11.05 11.58
C GLU A 400 -4.74 -10.11 11.16
N ILE A 401 -4.54 -9.40 10.07
CA ILE A 401 -5.47 -8.39 9.55
C ILE A 401 -5.77 -8.75 8.11
N LYS A 402 -6.99 -9.23 7.81
CA LYS A 402 -7.42 -9.52 6.44
C LYS A 402 -7.56 -8.23 5.64
N ILE A 403 -6.87 -8.18 4.51
CA ILE A 403 -6.97 -7.12 3.51
C ILE A 403 -7.99 -7.61 2.48
N LYS A 404 -9.20 -7.07 2.50
CA LYS A 404 -10.19 -7.37 1.46
C LYS A 404 -9.92 -6.47 0.25
N LEU A 405 -9.37 -7.03 -0.82
CA LEU A 405 -9.18 -6.40 -2.13
C LEU A 405 -10.39 -6.62 -3.02
#